data_cfed090e1eee627f74c2397eecda6115
#
_entry.id   cfed090e1eee627f74c2397eecda6115
#
_cell.length_a   1.000
_cell.length_b   1.000
_cell.length_c   1.000
_cell.angle_alpha   90.00
_cell.angle_beta   90.00
_cell.angle_gamma   90.00
#
_symmetry.space_group_name_H-M   'P 1'
#
loop_
_entity.id
_entity.type
_entity.pdbx_description
1 polymer ?
#
loop_
_entity_poly.entity_id
_entity_poly.type
_entity_poly.pdbx_seq_one_letter_code
_entity_poly.pdbx_strand_id
1 'polypeptide(L)'
;MAVEAKVVVVPKVKGPLEIHSVVLPNPGPHQVLIKQFASGICHSQLHTMHRSRNAPEVLGHESTGEVLEVGSEVSHVAPGDTVMVTWVPRSIVPGDRVPQAARVELANGGIGRA
;
A
#
# COMPACT_ATOMS: atom_id res chain seq x y z
N MET A 1 -3.33 14.09 -7.65
CA MET A 1 -3.56 14.92 -6.45
C MET A 1 -2.90 14.25 -5.26
N ALA A 2 -2.05 14.96 -4.55
CA ALA A 2 -1.44 14.42 -3.33
C ALA A 2 -2.50 14.33 -2.22
N VAL A 3 -2.50 13.25 -1.47
CA VAL A 3 -3.51 12.97 -0.44
C VAL A 3 -2.81 12.68 0.88
N GLU A 4 -3.29 13.32 1.94
CA GLU A 4 -2.86 13.00 3.29
C GLU A 4 -3.59 11.74 3.79
N ALA A 5 -2.85 10.81 4.37
CA ALA A 5 -3.39 9.56 4.89
C ALA A 5 -2.74 9.19 6.21
N LYS A 6 -3.45 8.42 7.02
CA LYS A 6 -2.88 7.80 8.22
C LYS A 6 -2.55 6.35 7.93
N VAL A 7 -1.37 5.93 8.36
CA VAL A 7 -0.88 4.57 8.19
C VAL A 7 -0.40 4.00 9.50
N VAL A 8 -0.52 2.68 9.64
CA VAL A 8 0.04 1.94 10.77
C VAL A 8 1.45 1.51 10.40
N VAL A 9 2.42 1.90 11.21
CA VAL A 9 3.83 1.66 10.96
C VAL A 9 4.38 0.64 11.94
N VAL A 10 5.08 -0.35 11.42
CA VAL A 10 5.90 -1.26 12.22
C VAL A 10 7.27 -0.60 12.38
N PRO A 11 7.68 -0.23 13.60
CA PRO A 11 8.93 0.48 13.79
C PRO A 11 10.15 -0.40 13.48
N LYS A 12 11.27 0.25 13.15
CA LYS A 12 12.54 -0.43 12.92
C LYS A 12 13.00 -1.21 14.14
N VAL A 13 12.90 -0.61 15.31
CA VAL A 13 13.24 -1.23 16.59
C VAL A 13 11.99 -1.90 17.13
N LYS A 14 12.12 -3.11 17.64
CA LYS A 14 11.01 -3.86 18.24
C LYS A 14 10.28 -3.01 19.29
N GLY A 15 9.00 -2.82 19.10
CA GLY A 15 8.17 -2.00 19.96
C GLY A 15 6.72 -1.96 19.47
N PRO A 16 5.86 -1.15 20.11
CA PRO A 16 4.45 -1.05 19.72
C PRO A 16 4.31 -0.46 18.31
N LEU A 17 3.21 -0.82 17.64
CA LEU A 17 2.83 -0.20 16.38
C LEU A 17 2.61 1.29 16.57
N GLU A 18 2.92 2.06 15.54
CA GLU A 18 2.77 3.52 15.53
C GLU A 18 1.81 3.95 14.44
N ILE A 19 1.14 5.07 14.64
CA ILE A 19 0.30 5.69 13.61
C ILE A 19 1.01 6.95 13.12
N HIS A 20 1.26 7.01 11.82
CA HIS A 20 1.89 8.16 11.18
C HIS A 20 0.94 8.79 10.16
N SER A 21 1.00 10.11 10.05
CA SER A 21 0.42 10.83 8.93
C SER A 21 1.44 10.87 7.80
N VAL A 22 1.00 10.55 6.60
CA VAL A 22 1.85 10.55 5.40
C VAL A 22 1.13 11.28 4.27
N VAL A 23 1.89 11.82 3.36
CA VAL A 23 1.36 12.39 2.12
C VAL A 23 1.66 11.41 1.00
N LEU A 24 0.60 10.87 0.40
CA LEU A 24 0.72 10.00 -0.75
C LEU A 24 0.91 10.84 -2.01
N PRO A 25 1.92 10.55 -2.82
CA PRO A 25 2.11 11.25 -4.09
C PRO A 25 1.01 10.90 -5.08
N ASN A 26 0.93 11.64 -6.16
CA ASN A 26 0.07 11.28 -7.29
C ASN A 26 0.44 9.89 -7.80
N PRO A 27 -0.54 9.07 -8.20
CA PRO A 27 -0.23 7.76 -8.75
C PRO A 27 0.62 7.89 -10.02
N GLY A 28 1.65 7.05 -10.12
CA GLY A 28 2.44 6.92 -11.33
C GLY A 28 1.62 6.25 -12.44
N PRO A 29 2.19 6.10 -13.66
CA PRO A 29 1.44 5.63 -14.82
C PRO A 29 0.70 4.30 -14.62
N HIS A 30 1.24 3.40 -13.82
CA HIS A 30 0.69 2.06 -13.57
C HIS A 30 0.14 1.89 -12.16
N GLN A 31 -0.10 2.98 -11.45
CA GLN A 31 -0.56 2.96 -10.06
C GLN A 31 -2.01 3.42 -9.95
N VAL A 32 -2.64 3.03 -8.86
CA VAL A 32 -4.02 3.38 -8.52
C VAL A 32 -4.04 3.92 -7.11
N LEU A 33 -4.72 5.04 -6.90
CA LEU A 33 -4.98 5.59 -5.57
C LEU A 33 -6.35 5.09 -5.10
N ILE A 34 -6.38 4.45 -3.94
CA ILE A 34 -7.58 3.83 -3.39
C ILE A 34 -7.88 4.39 -2.01
N LYS A 35 -9.13 4.78 -1.79
CA LYS A 35 -9.64 5.09 -0.46
C LYS A 35 -10.13 3.78 0.16
N GLN A 36 -9.42 3.32 1.18
CA GLN A 36 -9.74 2.04 1.82
C GLN A 36 -10.97 2.16 2.72
N PHE A 37 -11.84 1.15 2.66
CA PHE A 37 -12.98 1.00 3.56
C PHE A 37 -12.68 0.06 4.71
N ALA A 38 -11.95 -1.02 4.43
CA ALA A 38 -11.58 -2.04 5.39
C ALA A 38 -10.29 -2.72 4.96
N SER A 39 -9.55 -3.20 5.93
CA SER A 39 -8.32 -3.94 5.69
C SER A 39 -8.33 -5.23 6.52
N GLY A 40 -8.01 -6.35 5.90
CA GLY A 40 -7.78 -7.61 6.57
C GLY A 40 -6.37 -7.68 7.16
N ILE A 41 -6.17 -8.62 8.07
CA ILE A 41 -4.87 -8.91 8.68
C ILE A 41 -4.50 -10.34 8.36
N CYS A 42 -3.35 -10.52 7.71
CA CYS A 42 -2.81 -11.82 7.38
C CYS A 42 -1.74 -12.22 8.39
N HIS A 43 -1.63 -13.51 8.67
CA HIS A 43 -0.61 -14.03 9.58
C HIS A 43 0.82 -13.69 9.11
N SER A 44 1.03 -13.52 7.82
CA SER A 44 2.31 -13.09 7.27
C SER A 44 2.78 -11.73 7.81
N GLN A 45 1.86 -10.85 8.16
CA GLN A 45 2.19 -9.56 8.79
C GLN A 45 2.81 -9.78 10.17
N LEU A 46 2.28 -10.72 10.94
CA LEU A 46 2.81 -11.09 12.24
C LEU A 46 4.24 -11.62 12.13
N HIS A 47 4.51 -12.49 11.16
CA HIS A 47 5.87 -12.97 10.89
C HIS A 47 6.82 -11.82 10.56
N THR A 48 6.39 -10.90 9.72
CA THR A 48 7.20 -9.73 9.34
C THR A 48 7.46 -8.83 10.54
N MET A 49 6.49 -8.62 11.42
CA MET A 49 6.66 -7.81 12.62
C MET A 49 7.73 -8.37 13.58
N HIS A 50 7.92 -9.67 13.60
CA HIS A 50 8.88 -10.35 14.46
C HIS A 50 10.28 -10.48 13.86
N ARG A 51 10.45 -10.15 12.59
CA ARG A 51 11.76 -10.19 11.93
C ARG A 51 12.54 -8.91 12.18
N SER A 52 13.87 -9.04 12.10
CA SER A 52 14.76 -7.89 12.04
C SER A 52 14.52 -7.12 10.74
N ARG A 53 14.59 -5.79 10.81
CA ARG A 53 14.39 -4.92 9.65
C ARG A 53 15.34 -3.73 9.69
N ASN A 54 15.63 -3.17 8.52
CA ASN A 54 16.53 -2.04 8.38
C ASN A 54 15.81 -0.69 8.41
N ALA A 55 14.49 -0.69 8.27
CA ALA A 55 13.68 0.51 8.21
C ALA A 55 12.26 0.21 8.72
N PRO A 56 11.50 1.24 9.14
CA PRO A 56 10.08 1.08 9.42
C PRO A 56 9.32 0.57 8.19
N GLU A 57 8.25 -0.18 8.41
CA GLU A 57 7.44 -0.75 7.33
C GLU A 57 5.95 -0.47 7.56
N VAL A 58 5.24 -0.28 6.47
CA VAL A 58 3.77 -0.29 6.42
C VAL A 58 3.37 -1.62 5.81
N LEU A 59 2.68 -2.45 6.58
CA LEU A 59 2.29 -3.80 6.18
C LEU A 59 0.82 -3.83 5.78
N GLY A 60 0.45 -4.85 5.04
CA GLY A 60 -0.92 -5.13 4.64
C GLY A 60 -1.02 -5.39 3.14
N HIS A 61 -1.85 -6.37 2.79
CA HIS A 61 -2.08 -6.76 1.40
C HIS A 61 -3.52 -7.25 1.18
N GLU A 62 -4.41 -6.92 2.10
CA GLU A 62 -5.82 -7.30 2.02
C GLU A 62 -6.67 -6.09 2.34
N SER A 63 -7.41 -5.57 1.37
CA SER A 63 -8.31 -4.47 1.61
C SER A 63 -9.42 -4.40 0.57
N THR A 64 -10.43 -3.60 0.88
CA THR A 64 -11.44 -3.15 -0.07
C THR A 64 -11.48 -1.64 -0.07
N GLY A 65 -11.84 -1.05 -1.16
CA GLY A 65 -11.92 0.39 -1.27
C GLY A 65 -12.47 0.89 -2.58
N GLU A 66 -12.55 2.20 -2.68
CA GLU A 66 -12.98 2.90 -3.88
C GLU A 66 -11.76 3.49 -4.59
N VAL A 67 -11.70 3.32 -5.88
CA VAL A 67 -10.68 3.95 -6.72
C VAL A 67 -10.95 5.44 -6.79
N LEU A 68 -9.97 6.24 -6.38
CA LEU A 68 -10.04 7.71 -6.45
C LEU A 68 -9.38 8.24 -7.72
N GLU A 69 -8.24 7.67 -8.10
CA GLU A 69 -7.44 8.15 -9.22
C GLU A 69 -6.66 6.98 -9.81
N VAL A 70 -6.46 7.01 -11.11
CA VAL A 70 -5.68 5.99 -11.83
C VAL A 70 -4.57 6.64 -12.63
N GLY A 71 -3.45 5.94 -12.76
CA GLY A 71 -2.36 6.35 -13.65
C GLY A 71 -2.75 6.22 -15.12
N SER A 72 -2.00 6.88 -15.98
CA SER A 72 -2.29 6.99 -17.42
C SER A 72 -2.32 5.66 -18.16
N GLU A 73 -1.62 4.66 -17.66
CA GLU A 73 -1.52 3.33 -18.29
C GLU A 73 -2.44 2.29 -17.62
N VAL A 74 -3.30 2.71 -16.70
CA VAL A 74 -4.26 1.83 -16.03
C VAL A 74 -5.54 1.79 -16.84
N SER A 75 -5.97 0.59 -17.25
CA SER A 75 -7.15 0.40 -18.11
C SER A 75 -8.20 -0.52 -17.52
N HIS A 76 -7.89 -1.29 -16.49
CA HIS A 76 -8.79 -2.33 -15.96
C HIS A 76 -9.70 -1.85 -14.85
N VAL A 77 -9.45 -0.67 -14.28
CA VAL A 77 -10.30 -0.01 -13.28
C VAL A 77 -10.36 1.48 -13.58
N ALA A 78 -11.39 2.13 -13.04
CA ALA A 78 -11.61 3.56 -13.24
C ALA A 78 -12.00 4.22 -11.90
N PRO A 79 -11.83 5.54 -11.75
CA PRO A 79 -12.33 6.26 -10.57
C PRO A 79 -13.81 5.97 -10.32
N GLY A 80 -14.15 5.71 -9.07
CA GLY A 80 -15.51 5.34 -8.66
C GLY A 80 -15.73 3.82 -8.53
N ASP A 81 -14.86 3.01 -9.08
CA ASP A 81 -14.99 1.55 -8.94
C ASP A 81 -14.71 1.11 -7.51
N THR A 82 -15.48 0.14 -7.03
CA THR A 82 -15.19 -0.57 -5.79
C THR A 82 -14.33 -1.77 -6.11
N VAL A 83 -13.20 -1.87 -5.42
CA VAL A 83 -12.19 -2.90 -5.69
C VAL A 83 -11.77 -3.64 -4.45
N MET A 84 -11.24 -4.82 -4.66
CA MET A 84 -10.55 -5.62 -3.65
C MET A 84 -9.07 -5.62 -3.97
N VAL A 85 -8.24 -5.33 -2.96
CA VAL A 85 -6.78 -5.34 -3.08
C VAL A 85 -6.24 -6.63 -2.49
N THR A 86 -5.41 -7.31 -3.25
CA THR A 86 -4.76 -8.55 -2.83
C THR A 86 -3.33 -8.59 -3.35
N TRP A 87 -2.47 -9.35 -2.70
CA TRP A 87 -1.13 -9.65 -3.19
C TRP A 87 -1.11 -10.70 -4.28
N VAL A 88 -2.17 -11.48 -4.39
CA VAL A 88 -2.26 -12.56 -5.39
C VAL A 88 -2.48 -11.92 -6.76
N PRO A 89 -1.53 -12.07 -7.69
CA PRO A 89 -1.72 -11.53 -9.02
C PRO A 89 -2.87 -12.25 -9.73
N ARG A 90 -3.67 -11.48 -10.45
CA ARG A 90 -4.60 -12.02 -11.44
C ARG A 90 -3.78 -12.76 -12.50
N SER A 91 -4.43 -13.48 -13.42
CA SER A 91 -3.70 -14.15 -14.50
C SER A 91 -2.63 -13.22 -15.11
N ILE A 92 -1.37 -13.62 -14.95
CA ILE A 92 -0.25 -12.90 -15.55
C ILE A 92 -0.05 -13.48 -16.94
N VAL A 93 -0.20 -12.64 -17.96
CA VAL A 93 0.13 -12.98 -19.35
C VAL A 93 1.47 -12.36 -19.70
N PRO A 94 2.18 -12.85 -20.75
CA PRO A 94 3.41 -12.22 -21.20
C PRO A 94 3.24 -10.72 -21.42
N GLY A 95 4.11 -9.92 -20.80
CA GLY A 95 4.04 -8.46 -20.84
C GLY A 95 3.33 -7.80 -19.67
N ASP A 96 2.64 -8.54 -18.82
CA ASP A 96 2.04 -7.99 -17.61
C ASP A 96 3.11 -7.59 -16.60
N ARG A 97 2.78 -6.57 -15.83
CA ARG A 97 3.65 -6.12 -14.75
C ARG A 97 3.39 -6.88 -13.47
N VAL A 98 4.44 -7.18 -12.74
CA VAL A 98 4.34 -7.66 -11.38
C VAL A 98 3.90 -6.51 -10.49
N PRO A 99 2.85 -6.68 -9.66
CA PRO A 99 2.42 -5.64 -8.75
C PRO A 99 3.55 -5.21 -7.80
N GLN A 100 3.68 -3.93 -7.59
CA GLN A 100 4.64 -3.36 -6.66
C GLN A 100 3.96 -2.35 -5.76
N ALA A 101 4.27 -2.42 -4.46
CA ALA A 101 3.80 -1.43 -3.51
C ALA A 101 4.47 -0.08 -3.76
N ALA A 102 3.71 0.99 -3.62
CA ALA A 102 4.26 2.33 -3.66
C ALA A 102 5.17 2.59 -2.45
N ARG A 103 6.19 3.38 -2.64
CA ARG A 103 7.03 3.87 -1.55
C ARG A 103 6.46 5.16 -1.01
N VAL A 104 6.35 5.25 0.30
CA VAL A 104 5.92 6.46 0.99
C VAL A 104 6.97 6.90 2.00
N GLU A 105 7.25 8.17 2.03
CA GLU A 105 8.11 8.75 3.05
C GLU A 105 7.32 8.91 4.35
N LEU A 106 7.86 8.37 5.43
CA LEU A 106 7.27 8.45 6.75
C LEU A 106 7.79 9.68 7.49
N ALA A 107 7.00 10.18 8.44
CA ALA A 107 7.32 11.38 9.20
C ALA A 107 8.64 11.30 9.97
N ASN A 108 9.12 10.11 10.28
CA ASN A 108 10.39 9.87 10.96
C ASN A 108 11.59 9.68 10.00
N GLY A 109 11.42 9.95 8.71
CA GLY A 109 12.46 9.80 7.69
C GLY A 109 12.63 8.39 7.16
N GLY A 110 11.81 7.43 7.60
CA GLY A 110 11.79 6.09 7.02
C GLY A 110 11.02 6.04 5.70
N ILE A 111 11.16 4.96 4.97
CA ILE A 111 10.39 4.69 3.76
C ILE A 111 9.50 3.48 4.01
N GLY A 112 8.20 3.69 3.97
CA GLY A 112 7.21 2.64 3.99
C GLY A 112 6.85 2.19 2.57
N ARG A 113 6.23 1.03 2.48
CA ARG A 113 5.59 0.54 1.25
C ARG A 113 4.08 0.54 1.48
N ALA A 114 3.38 1.13 0.59
CA ALA A 114 1.93 1.24 0.68
C ALA A 114 1.24 0.75 -0.60
#